data_9c5df434d28d2fd8145a24c12c986519
#
_entry.id   9c5df434d28d2fd8145a24c12c986519
#
_cell.length_a   1.000
_cell.length_b   1.000
_cell.length_c   1.000
_cell.angle_alpha   90.00
_cell.angle_beta   90.00
_cell.angle_gamma   90.00
#
_symmetry.space_group_name_H-M   'P 1'
#
loop_
_entity.id
_entity.type
_entity.pdbx_description
1 polymer ?
#
loop_
_entity_poly.entity_id
_entity_poly.type
_entity_poly.pdbx_seq_one_letter_code
_entity_poly.pdbx_strand_id
1 'polypeptide(L)'
;QIEQEAASLYRHSVERGLVTGRSIRGVTAACVYIAAREAKIPRKIEDIGESFDMISDVEVKELKRTIRLVARNLGTHHITGPEEYFEKFHSDLGLPPSVLGIARDIWSKVKDDLAWQGKKPSGIAGLILYYSSQKSDSHRTQSEVCAVSGISEVTLRGLLKILNQMPLD
;
A
#
# COMPACT_ATOMS: atom_id res chain seq x y z
N GLN A 1 -21.97 3.96 -1.47
CA GLN A 1 -21.30 2.68 -1.76
C GLN A 1 -20.33 2.28 -0.64
N ILE A 2 -19.38 3.15 -0.23
CA ILE A 2 -18.44 2.89 0.88
C ILE A 2 -19.20 2.63 2.19
N GLU A 3 -20.22 3.41 2.50
CA GLU A 3 -21.03 3.26 3.71
C GLU A 3 -21.75 1.90 3.74
N GLN A 4 -22.32 1.47 2.63
CA GLN A 4 -22.99 0.18 2.53
C GLN A 4 -22.01 -0.97 2.68
N GLU A 5 -20.84 -0.88 2.09
CA GLU A 5 -19.77 -1.88 2.21
C GLU A 5 -19.23 -1.94 3.64
N ALA A 6 -18.98 -0.79 4.28
CA ALA A 6 -18.56 -0.72 5.66
C ALA A 6 -19.60 -1.34 6.61
N ALA A 7 -20.88 -1.09 6.38
CA ALA A 7 -21.99 -1.69 7.15
C ALA A 7 -22.05 -3.20 6.98
N SER A 8 -21.81 -3.71 5.77
CA SER A 8 -21.73 -5.14 5.48
C SER A 8 -20.56 -5.80 6.22
N LEU A 9 -19.38 -5.19 6.13
CA LEU A 9 -18.18 -5.66 6.85
C LEU A 9 -18.41 -5.68 8.37
N TYR A 10 -19.08 -4.67 8.90
CA TYR A 10 -19.40 -4.60 10.33
C TYR A 10 -20.33 -5.76 10.74
N ARG A 11 -21.39 -6.03 9.99
CA ARG A 11 -22.31 -7.15 10.27
C ARG A 11 -21.56 -8.49 10.30
N HIS A 12 -20.73 -8.76 9.30
CA HIS A 12 -19.90 -9.96 9.25
C HIS A 12 -18.91 -10.03 10.41
N SER A 13 -18.38 -8.88 10.86
CA SER A 13 -17.49 -8.82 12.04
C SER A 13 -18.24 -9.21 13.32
N VAL A 14 -19.48 -8.78 13.47
CA VAL A 14 -20.35 -9.16 14.60
C VAL A 14 -20.64 -10.66 14.58
N GLU A 15 -21.05 -11.19 13.42
CA GLU A 15 -21.34 -12.61 13.23
C GLU A 15 -20.16 -13.52 13.57
N ARG A 16 -18.95 -13.07 13.29
CA ARG A 16 -17.71 -13.80 13.59
C ARG A 16 -17.13 -13.50 14.96
N GLY A 17 -17.84 -12.74 15.81
CA GLY A 17 -17.40 -12.42 17.16
C GLY A 17 -16.18 -11.51 17.24
N LEU A 18 -15.81 -10.80 16.19
CA LEU A 18 -14.64 -9.93 16.14
C LEU A 18 -14.81 -8.65 16.96
N VAL A 19 -16.04 -8.29 17.30
CA VAL A 19 -16.38 -7.12 18.13
C VAL A 19 -16.15 -7.39 19.63
N THR A 20 -16.16 -8.66 20.04
CA THR A 20 -15.99 -9.04 21.42
C THR A 20 -14.63 -8.60 21.97
N GLY A 21 -14.64 -7.86 23.08
CA GLY A 21 -13.43 -7.33 23.72
C GLY A 21 -12.81 -6.12 22.99
N ARG A 22 -13.51 -5.55 22.00
CA ARG A 22 -13.07 -4.36 21.26
C ARG A 22 -14.15 -3.28 21.31
N SER A 23 -13.76 -2.02 21.12
CA SER A 23 -14.74 -0.94 21.02
C SER A 23 -15.53 -1.02 19.73
N ILE A 24 -16.83 -0.75 19.80
CA ILE A 24 -17.70 -0.63 18.61
C ILE A 24 -17.11 0.42 17.64
N ARG A 25 -16.66 1.55 18.19
CA ARG A 25 -16.03 2.64 17.45
C ARG A 25 -14.79 2.17 16.69
N GLY A 26 -13.92 1.40 17.33
CA GLY A 26 -12.71 0.87 16.70
C GLY A 26 -12.99 -0.10 15.56
N VAL A 27 -13.97 -1.01 15.74
CA VAL A 27 -14.36 -1.96 14.69
C VAL A 27 -15.05 -1.23 13.53
N THR A 28 -15.91 -0.24 13.81
CA THR A 28 -16.57 0.57 12.78
C THR A 28 -15.55 1.36 11.96
N ALA A 29 -14.59 2.02 12.61
CA ALA A 29 -13.51 2.73 11.94
C ALA A 29 -12.67 1.80 11.05
N ALA A 30 -12.38 0.58 11.52
CA ALA A 30 -11.67 -0.41 10.73
C ALA A 30 -12.46 -0.83 9.49
N CYS A 31 -13.77 -1.06 9.60
CA CYS A 31 -14.64 -1.40 8.47
C CYS A 31 -14.72 -0.27 7.43
N VAL A 32 -14.81 0.99 7.88
CA VAL A 32 -14.80 2.17 6.99
C VAL A 32 -13.46 2.26 6.25
N TYR A 33 -12.35 2.07 6.95
CA TYR A 33 -11.03 2.07 6.33
C TYR A 33 -10.90 0.99 5.23
N ILE A 34 -11.33 -0.24 5.54
CA ILE A 34 -11.29 -1.35 4.59
C ILE A 34 -12.20 -1.07 3.39
N ALA A 35 -13.44 -0.63 3.62
CA ALA A 35 -14.38 -0.30 2.55
C ALA A 35 -13.86 0.80 1.61
N ALA A 36 -13.24 1.85 2.15
CA ALA A 36 -12.63 2.91 1.36
C ALA A 36 -11.48 2.38 0.49
N ARG A 37 -10.65 1.50 1.04
CA ARG A 37 -9.57 0.86 0.30
C ARG A 37 -10.09 -0.05 -0.82
N GLU A 38 -11.11 -0.85 -0.54
CA GLU A 38 -11.77 -1.72 -1.54
C GLU A 38 -12.40 -0.91 -2.68
N ALA A 39 -12.98 0.24 -2.35
CA ALA A 39 -13.54 1.17 -3.33
C ALA A 39 -12.47 1.94 -4.13
N LYS A 40 -11.18 1.67 -3.88
CA LYS A 40 -10.02 2.36 -4.49
C LYS A 40 -9.98 3.87 -4.20
N ILE A 41 -10.54 4.26 -3.06
CA ILE A 41 -10.48 5.63 -2.52
C ILE A 41 -9.77 5.56 -1.15
N PRO A 42 -8.48 5.19 -1.11
CA PRO A 42 -7.79 4.97 0.15
C PRO A 42 -7.69 6.26 0.97
N ARG A 43 -7.91 6.12 2.28
CA ARG A 43 -7.71 7.20 3.27
C ARG A 43 -6.58 6.81 4.19
N LYS A 44 -5.90 7.80 4.76
CA LYS A 44 -4.91 7.54 5.81
C LYS A 44 -5.61 7.02 7.07
N ILE A 45 -4.94 6.11 7.78
CA ILE A 45 -5.49 5.56 9.03
C ILE A 45 -5.70 6.67 10.07
N GLU A 46 -4.80 7.63 10.09
CA GLU A 46 -4.85 8.79 10.96
C GLU A 46 -6.11 9.65 10.70
N ASP A 47 -6.45 9.89 9.43
CA ASP A 47 -7.65 10.66 9.05
C ASP A 47 -8.94 9.93 9.44
N ILE A 48 -8.98 8.60 9.25
CA ILE A 48 -10.10 7.77 9.72
C ILE A 48 -10.16 7.80 11.25
N GLY A 49 -9.03 7.67 11.92
CA GLY A 49 -8.96 7.76 13.39
C GLY A 49 -9.52 9.07 13.91
N GLU A 50 -9.13 10.18 13.34
CA GLU A 50 -9.64 11.52 13.70
C GLU A 50 -11.16 11.61 13.54
N SER A 51 -11.72 11.08 12.45
CA SER A 51 -13.16 11.06 12.21
C SER A 51 -13.95 10.26 13.25
N PHE A 52 -13.30 9.39 14.00
CA PHE A 52 -13.87 8.57 15.07
C PHE A 52 -13.35 8.95 16.46
N ASP A 53 -12.77 10.13 16.63
CA ASP A 53 -12.15 10.61 17.88
C ASP A 53 -11.09 9.65 18.45
N MET A 54 -10.30 9.04 17.57
CA MET A 54 -9.20 8.13 17.90
C MET A 54 -7.88 8.78 17.49
N ILE A 55 -7.39 9.71 18.31
CA ILE A 55 -6.29 10.63 17.94
C ILE A 55 -4.96 10.24 18.58
N SER A 56 -4.99 9.61 19.76
CA SER A 56 -3.76 9.24 20.46
C SER A 56 -2.99 8.14 19.72
N ASP A 57 -1.68 8.13 19.92
CA ASP A 57 -0.81 7.09 19.33
C ASP A 57 -1.24 5.66 19.73
N VAL A 58 -1.77 5.50 20.92
CA VAL A 58 -2.27 4.22 21.43
C VAL A 58 -3.51 3.80 20.65
N GLU A 59 -4.48 4.71 20.48
CA GLU A 59 -5.72 4.45 19.74
C GLU A 59 -5.45 4.17 18.27
N VAL A 60 -4.55 4.92 17.63
CA VAL A 60 -4.15 4.69 16.24
C VAL A 60 -3.46 3.32 16.07
N LYS A 61 -2.59 2.93 17.01
CA LYS A 61 -1.99 1.59 17.01
C LYS A 61 -3.03 0.49 17.17
N GLU A 62 -4.00 0.69 18.06
CA GLU A 62 -5.10 -0.25 18.26
C GLU A 62 -5.98 -0.34 16.99
N LEU A 63 -6.29 0.77 16.36
CA LEU A 63 -7.01 0.80 15.08
C LEU A 63 -6.26 0.00 14.01
N LYS A 64 -4.94 0.18 13.89
CA LYS A 64 -4.11 -0.62 12.96
C LYS A 64 -4.19 -2.12 13.22
N ARG A 65 -4.22 -2.53 14.50
CA ARG A 65 -4.40 -3.95 14.88
C ARG A 65 -5.78 -4.45 14.51
N THR A 66 -6.81 -3.67 14.79
CA THR A 66 -8.20 -4.02 14.49
C THR A 66 -8.43 -4.15 12.97
N ILE A 67 -7.88 -3.25 12.16
CA ILE A 67 -7.93 -3.33 10.70
C ILE A 67 -7.33 -4.65 10.21
N ARG A 68 -6.14 -5.03 10.69
CA ARG A 68 -5.49 -6.29 10.30
C ARG A 68 -6.32 -7.51 10.69
N LEU A 69 -6.91 -7.49 11.88
CA LEU A 69 -7.74 -8.57 12.36
C LEU A 69 -9.00 -8.75 11.49
N VAL A 70 -9.74 -7.67 11.26
CA VAL A 70 -10.96 -7.67 10.46
C VAL A 70 -10.65 -8.10 9.03
N ALA A 71 -9.65 -7.51 8.40
CA ALA A 71 -9.26 -7.83 7.02
C ALA A 71 -8.89 -9.31 6.87
N ARG A 72 -8.13 -9.86 7.82
CA ARG A 72 -7.73 -11.27 7.79
C ARG A 72 -8.92 -12.21 7.93
N ASN A 73 -9.81 -11.94 8.86
CA ASN A 73 -10.94 -12.83 9.15
C ASN A 73 -12.05 -12.75 8.11
N LEU A 74 -12.23 -11.62 7.45
CA LEU A 74 -13.25 -11.44 6.41
C LEU A 74 -12.73 -11.73 4.99
N GLY A 75 -11.46 -12.11 4.84
CA GLY A 75 -10.86 -12.38 3.53
C GLY A 75 -10.67 -11.15 2.65
N THR A 76 -10.79 -9.95 3.24
CA THR A 76 -10.56 -8.66 2.57
C THR A 76 -9.12 -8.20 2.68
N HIS A 77 -8.22 -9.11 3.05
CA HIS A 77 -6.80 -8.85 3.13
C HIS A 77 -6.21 -8.83 1.72
N HIS A 78 -6.37 -7.73 1.02
CA HIS A 78 -5.58 -7.47 -0.17
C HIS A 78 -4.15 -7.21 0.28
N ILE A 79 -3.25 -8.07 -0.17
CA ILE A 79 -1.84 -7.75 -0.15
C ILE A 79 -1.70 -6.55 -1.10
N THR A 80 -1.47 -5.37 -0.53
CA THR A 80 -1.16 -4.18 -1.32
C THR A 80 0.14 -4.47 -2.06
N GLY A 81 0.02 -4.73 -3.35
CA GLY A 81 1.17 -4.96 -4.21
C GLY A 81 1.84 -3.63 -4.62
N PRO A 82 3.07 -3.67 -5.13
CA PRO A 82 3.73 -2.49 -5.66
C PRO A 82 2.92 -1.76 -6.73
N GLU A 83 2.10 -2.46 -7.49
CA GLU A 83 1.28 -1.92 -8.57
C GLU A 83 0.34 -0.80 -8.12
N GLU A 84 -0.15 -0.88 -6.88
CA GLU A 84 -1.07 0.13 -6.33
C GLU A 84 -0.40 1.49 -6.12
N TYR A 85 0.93 1.51 -6.04
CA TYR A 85 1.70 2.74 -5.87
C TYR A 85 2.20 3.34 -7.19
N PHE A 86 2.18 2.61 -8.29
CA PHE A 86 2.77 3.05 -9.56
C PHE A 86 2.17 4.34 -10.07
N GLU A 87 0.85 4.45 -10.13
CA GLU A 87 0.20 5.66 -10.67
C GLU A 87 0.47 6.88 -9.79
N LYS A 88 0.37 6.72 -8.48
CA LYS A 88 0.65 7.80 -7.54
C LYS A 88 2.09 8.28 -7.63
N PHE A 89 3.04 7.38 -7.53
CA PHE A 89 4.46 7.74 -7.55
C PHE A 89 4.89 8.27 -8.92
N HIS A 90 4.35 7.71 -9.99
CA HIS A 90 4.55 8.21 -11.34
C HIS A 90 4.09 9.66 -11.49
N SER A 91 2.91 9.98 -10.98
CA SER A 91 2.37 11.34 -10.96
C SER A 91 3.22 12.29 -10.10
N ASP A 92 3.58 11.87 -8.89
CA ASP A 92 4.39 12.66 -7.96
C ASP A 92 5.80 12.96 -8.52
N LEU A 93 6.34 12.04 -9.32
CA LEU A 93 7.63 12.21 -10.01
C LEU A 93 7.54 12.99 -11.33
N GLY A 94 6.34 13.32 -11.78
CA GLY A 94 6.12 14.02 -13.05
C GLY A 94 6.67 13.26 -14.26
N LEU A 95 6.58 11.93 -14.27
CA LEU A 95 7.10 11.09 -15.34
C LEU A 95 6.15 11.02 -16.53
N PRO A 96 6.64 10.88 -17.77
CA PRO A 96 5.78 10.68 -18.92
C PRO A 96 5.06 9.33 -18.89
N PRO A 97 3.88 9.20 -19.56
CA PRO A 97 3.08 7.96 -19.54
C PRO A 97 3.84 6.70 -20.00
N SER A 98 4.81 6.86 -20.89
CA SER A 98 5.66 5.75 -21.38
C SER A 98 6.43 5.06 -20.26
N VAL A 99 6.87 5.80 -19.25
CA VAL A 99 7.61 5.23 -18.10
C VAL A 99 6.71 4.33 -17.26
N LEU A 100 5.43 4.67 -17.11
CA LEU A 100 4.47 3.81 -16.41
C LEU A 100 4.28 2.46 -17.12
N GLY A 101 4.24 2.48 -18.45
CA GLY A 101 4.21 1.26 -19.27
C GLY A 101 5.44 0.38 -19.06
N ILE A 102 6.64 0.98 -19.08
CA ILE A 102 7.90 0.27 -18.80
C ILE A 102 7.87 -0.34 -17.38
N ALA A 103 7.42 0.41 -16.40
CA ALA A 103 7.34 -0.06 -15.00
C ALA A 103 6.41 -1.28 -14.85
N ARG A 104 5.26 -1.24 -15.48
CA ARG A 104 4.30 -2.37 -15.47
C ARG A 104 4.86 -3.60 -16.17
N ASP A 105 5.55 -3.41 -17.29
CA ASP A 105 6.21 -4.50 -18.03
C ASP A 105 7.31 -5.16 -17.19
N ILE A 106 8.21 -4.37 -16.61
CA ILE A 106 9.28 -4.87 -15.73
C ILE A 106 8.68 -5.62 -14.56
N TRP A 107 7.70 -5.03 -13.87
CA TRP A 107 7.08 -5.67 -12.71
C TRP A 107 6.40 -6.99 -13.07
N SER A 108 5.74 -7.07 -14.20
CA SER A 108 5.10 -8.32 -14.67
C SER A 108 6.08 -9.47 -14.82
N LYS A 109 7.34 -9.17 -15.16
CA LYS A 109 8.41 -10.17 -15.33
C LYS A 109 9.02 -10.64 -14.00
N VAL A 110 9.04 -9.78 -12.99
CA VAL A 110 9.78 -10.05 -11.74
C VAL A 110 8.90 -10.23 -10.50
N LYS A 111 7.60 -9.99 -10.59
CA LYS A 111 6.68 -9.96 -9.43
C LYS A 111 6.64 -11.24 -8.60
N ASP A 112 6.88 -12.38 -9.21
CA ASP A 112 6.80 -13.68 -8.56
C ASP A 112 8.13 -14.15 -7.92
N ASP A 113 9.17 -13.33 -8.00
CA ASP A 113 10.46 -13.66 -7.42
C ASP A 113 10.40 -13.62 -5.89
N LEU A 114 10.94 -14.68 -5.26
CA LEU A 114 10.95 -14.82 -3.80
C LEU A 114 11.81 -13.77 -3.09
N ALA A 115 12.72 -13.11 -3.79
CA ALA A 115 13.57 -12.07 -3.24
C ALA A 115 12.78 -10.84 -2.75
N TRP A 116 11.53 -10.67 -3.20
CA TRP A 116 10.65 -9.61 -2.73
C TRP A 116 10.02 -9.88 -1.36
N GLN A 117 10.09 -11.10 -0.85
CA GLN A 117 9.52 -11.42 0.46
C GLN A 117 10.12 -10.53 1.56
N GLY A 118 9.25 -9.99 2.43
CA GLY A 118 9.65 -9.10 3.50
C GLY A 118 10.04 -7.69 3.06
N LYS A 119 10.02 -7.38 1.77
CA LYS A 119 10.27 -6.03 1.26
C LYS A 119 8.99 -5.21 1.24
N LYS A 120 9.11 -3.91 1.52
CA LYS A 120 7.95 -2.99 1.51
C LYS A 120 7.47 -2.75 0.07
N PRO A 121 6.16 -2.93 -0.21
CA PRO A 121 5.61 -2.69 -1.55
C PRO A 121 5.87 -1.28 -2.09
N SER A 122 5.80 -0.25 -1.24
CA SER A 122 6.12 1.12 -1.64
C SER A 122 7.59 1.29 -2.05
N GLY A 123 8.50 0.61 -1.37
CA GLY A 123 9.92 0.59 -1.72
C GLY A 123 10.18 -0.08 -3.07
N ILE A 124 9.54 -1.22 -3.31
CA ILE A 124 9.62 -1.93 -4.59
C ILE A 124 9.07 -1.05 -5.71
N ALA A 125 7.92 -0.40 -5.51
CA ALA A 125 7.33 0.50 -6.49
C ALA A 125 8.27 1.67 -6.84
N GLY A 126 8.87 2.29 -5.83
CA GLY A 126 9.88 3.33 -6.04
C GLY A 126 11.07 2.83 -6.86
N LEU A 127 11.61 1.66 -6.52
CA LEU A 127 12.68 1.02 -7.28
C LEU A 127 12.31 0.79 -8.75
N ILE A 128 11.15 0.20 -9.01
CA ILE A 128 10.70 -0.10 -10.37
C ILE A 128 10.54 1.17 -11.19
N LEU A 129 9.97 2.23 -10.62
CA LEU A 129 9.86 3.52 -11.30
C LEU A 129 11.21 4.20 -11.52
N TYR A 130 12.12 4.12 -10.55
CA TYR A 130 13.49 4.60 -10.71
C TYR A 130 14.18 3.91 -11.89
N TYR A 131 14.17 2.58 -11.88
CA TYR A 131 14.78 1.77 -12.93
C TYR A 131 14.15 2.06 -14.31
N SER A 132 12.83 2.18 -14.35
CA SER A 132 12.09 2.49 -15.58
C SER A 132 12.44 3.88 -16.11
N SER A 133 12.61 4.87 -15.22
CA SER A 133 13.05 6.21 -15.60
C SER A 133 14.45 6.20 -16.21
N GLN A 134 15.36 5.36 -15.69
CA GLN A 134 16.72 5.21 -16.24
C GLN A 134 16.73 4.54 -17.62
N LYS A 135 15.71 3.76 -17.96
CA LYS A 135 15.52 3.17 -19.31
C LYS A 135 14.86 4.12 -20.30
N SER A 136 14.41 5.28 -19.85
CA SER A 136 13.78 6.33 -20.66
C SER A 136 14.68 7.56 -20.73
N ASP A 137 14.26 8.54 -21.51
CA ASP A 137 14.94 9.85 -21.57
C ASP A 137 14.54 10.78 -20.38
N SER A 138 13.71 10.27 -19.45
CA SER A 138 13.17 11.04 -18.34
C SER A 138 13.72 10.56 -17.00
N HIS A 139 15.02 10.65 -16.83
CA HIS A 139 15.73 10.19 -15.64
C HIS A 139 15.28 10.92 -14.38
N ARG A 140 15.18 10.18 -13.28
CA ARG A 140 14.99 10.73 -11.93
C ARG A 140 16.13 10.28 -11.04
N THR A 141 16.48 11.12 -10.06
CA THR A 141 17.53 10.81 -9.09
C THR A 141 17.03 9.84 -8.02
N GLN A 142 17.95 9.15 -7.37
CA GLN A 142 17.63 8.31 -6.21
C GLN A 142 16.97 9.13 -5.10
N SER A 143 17.44 10.35 -4.88
CA SER A 143 16.88 11.27 -3.87
C SER A 143 15.42 11.63 -4.15
N GLU A 144 15.08 11.95 -5.39
CA GLU A 144 13.69 12.24 -5.79
C GLU A 144 12.77 11.06 -5.57
N VAL A 145 13.20 9.86 -5.98
CA VAL A 145 12.43 8.63 -5.80
C VAL A 145 12.27 8.28 -4.33
N CYS A 146 13.30 8.44 -3.52
CA CYS A 146 13.23 8.21 -2.08
C CYS A 146 12.27 9.17 -1.38
N ALA A 147 12.24 10.43 -1.78
CA ALA A 147 11.31 11.42 -1.24
C ALA A 147 9.84 11.03 -1.51
N VAL A 148 9.54 10.49 -2.68
CA VAL A 148 8.19 10.07 -3.08
C VAL A 148 7.79 8.74 -2.42
N SER A 149 8.68 7.75 -2.45
CA SER A 149 8.40 6.39 -1.96
C SER A 149 8.55 6.20 -0.45
N GLY A 150 9.18 7.16 0.24
CA GLY A 150 9.38 7.11 1.68
C GLY A 150 10.44 6.10 2.15
N ILE A 151 11.34 5.69 1.27
CA ILE A 151 12.48 4.83 1.61
C ILE A 151 13.80 5.60 1.61
N SER A 152 14.82 5.06 2.28
CA SER A 152 16.17 5.63 2.25
C SER A 152 16.91 5.23 0.97
N GLU A 153 17.92 6.01 0.59
CA GLU A 153 18.79 5.68 -0.54
C GLU A 153 19.53 4.36 -0.34
N VAL A 154 19.89 4.02 0.90
CA VAL A 154 20.50 2.72 1.23
C VAL A 154 19.56 1.58 0.91
N THR A 155 18.29 1.70 1.29
CA THR A 155 17.25 0.72 0.96
C THR A 155 17.04 0.63 -0.55
N LEU A 156 16.95 1.74 -1.24
CA LEU A 156 16.80 1.77 -2.70
C LEU A 156 17.96 1.05 -3.41
N ARG A 157 19.20 1.33 -3.01
CA ARG A 157 20.39 0.66 -3.57
C ARG A 157 20.40 -0.84 -3.30
N GLY A 158 19.96 -1.25 -2.10
CA GLY A 158 19.80 -2.67 -1.77
C GLY A 158 18.79 -3.38 -2.66
N LEU A 159 17.63 -2.77 -2.89
CA LEU A 159 16.60 -3.27 -3.79
C LEU A 159 17.07 -3.30 -5.24
N LEU A 160 17.82 -2.28 -5.67
CA LEU A 160 18.40 -2.22 -7.02
C LEU A 160 19.37 -3.38 -7.29
N LYS A 161 20.19 -3.75 -6.31
CA LYS A 161 21.06 -4.93 -6.42
C LYS A 161 20.27 -6.22 -6.63
N ILE A 162 19.13 -6.36 -5.93
CA ILE A 162 18.25 -7.51 -6.09
C ILE A 162 17.67 -7.54 -7.50
N LEU A 163 17.15 -6.42 -7.99
CA LEU A 163 16.56 -6.32 -9.32
C LEU A 163 17.57 -6.63 -10.43
N ASN A 164 18.80 -6.14 -10.29
CA ASN A 164 19.88 -6.36 -11.29
C ASN A 164 20.31 -7.83 -11.42
N GLN A 165 19.94 -8.68 -10.46
CA GLN A 165 20.21 -10.11 -10.52
C GLN A 165 19.07 -10.91 -11.16
N MET A 166 17.95 -10.26 -11.48
CA MET A 166 16.78 -10.89 -12.08
C MET A 166 16.84 -10.85 -13.60
N PRO A 167 16.27 -11.86 -14.29
CA PRO A 167 16.16 -11.84 -15.74
C PRO A 167 15.10 -10.81 -16.18
N LEU A 168 15.53 -9.75 -16.84
CA LEU A 168 14.67 -8.67 -17.33
C LEU A 168 14.45 -8.71 -18.85
N ASP A 169 15.14 -9.63 -19.52
CA ASP A 169 15.06 -9.84 -20.97
C ASP A 169 13.98 -10.83 -21.38
#